data_34a677f49b7cba9701ccb681f345c31c
#
_entry.id   34a677f49b7cba9701ccb681f345c31c
#
_cell.length_a   1.000
_cell.length_b   1.000
_cell.length_c   1.000
_cell.angle_alpha   90.00
_cell.angle_beta   90.00
_cell.angle_gamma   90.00
#
_symmetry.space_group_name_H-M   'P 1'
#
loop_
_entity.id
_entity.type
_entity.pdbx_description
1 polymer ?
#
loop_
_entity_poly.entity_id
_entity_poly.type
_entity_poly.pdbx_seq_one_letter_code
_entity_poly.pdbx_strand_id
1 'polypeptide(L)'
;QLGKEASWRQQLTPLYQAHGIDPQSVGSGLGRAPFSEESLKLMGQFKPAVVSFHFGLPKAEWVQQLKSWGIQIWSSATTVQEAQWLEQQGVDAVIAQGLEAGGHRGMFLSDDLSTQMGCLALLPQICKAVKLPVIAAGGISTAAAVSAAKALGANAVQVGTAFLTSDEATTSALHRQALMSDAAKHTALTNLFSGRPARGIVNKFMRDFGPLNPEAPAFPLATSAVAPLRAAAEAKGQSDYSPLWSGQNASDCQALPAADIAHKLLQGWT
;
A
#
# COMPACT_ATOMS: atom_id res chain seq x y z
N GLN A 1 -11.82 20.04 6.33
CA GLN A 1 -10.77 19.55 5.41
C GLN A 1 -10.05 20.70 4.68
N LEU A 2 -10.75 21.67 4.06
CA LEU A 2 -10.14 22.81 3.33
C LEU A 2 -9.20 23.64 4.21
N GLY A 3 -9.56 23.89 5.47
CA GLY A 3 -8.69 24.61 6.41
C GLY A 3 -7.40 23.83 6.73
N LYS A 4 -7.49 22.52 6.85
CA LYS A 4 -6.32 21.64 7.11
C LYS A 4 -5.35 21.59 5.93
N GLU A 5 -5.89 21.57 4.70
CA GLU A 5 -5.07 21.64 3.48
C GLU A 5 -4.30 22.97 3.36
N ALA A 6 -4.95 24.08 3.69
CA ALA A 6 -4.31 25.40 3.68
C ALA A 6 -3.21 25.50 4.74
N SER A 7 -3.50 25.07 5.98
CA SER A 7 -2.51 25.00 7.07
C SER A 7 -1.30 24.13 6.69
N TRP A 8 -1.54 22.96 6.12
CA TRP A 8 -0.48 22.06 5.68
C TRP A 8 0.41 22.69 4.62
N ARG A 9 -0.17 23.31 3.58
CA ARG A 9 0.60 24.06 2.57
C ARG A 9 1.40 25.20 3.17
N GLN A 10 0.85 25.90 4.16
CA GLN A 10 1.57 26.95 4.87
C GLN A 10 2.80 26.40 5.61
N GLN A 11 2.68 25.24 6.26
CA GLN A 11 3.83 24.58 6.91
C GLN A 11 4.91 24.16 5.91
N LEU A 12 4.52 23.79 4.68
CA LEU A 12 5.45 23.41 3.62
C LEU A 12 6.05 24.61 2.86
N THR A 13 5.57 25.85 3.10
CA THR A 13 6.04 27.07 2.42
C THR A 13 7.56 27.23 2.43
N PRO A 14 8.29 27.04 3.55
CA PRO A 14 9.76 27.15 3.54
C PRO A 14 10.42 26.14 2.59
N LEU A 15 9.86 24.95 2.46
CA LEU A 15 10.37 23.93 1.52
C LEU A 15 10.08 24.31 0.07
N TYR A 16 8.90 24.84 -0.22
CA TYR A 16 8.59 25.34 -1.57
C TYR A 16 9.59 26.41 -1.99
N GLN A 17 9.83 27.41 -1.13
CA GLN A 17 10.78 28.48 -1.39
C GLN A 17 12.21 27.97 -1.60
N ALA A 18 12.68 27.02 -0.78
CA ALA A 18 13.99 26.40 -0.92
C ALA A 18 14.18 25.65 -2.24
N HIS A 19 13.08 25.18 -2.83
CA HIS A 19 13.06 24.48 -4.12
C HIS A 19 12.66 25.38 -5.30
N GLY A 20 12.47 26.70 -5.09
CA GLY A 20 12.06 27.64 -6.13
C GLY A 20 10.63 27.46 -6.62
N ILE A 21 9.76 26.88 -5.79
CA ILE A 21 8.35 26.66 -6.08
C ILE A 21 7.55 27.84 -5.50
N ASP A 22 6.70 28.46 -6.33
CA ASP A 22 5.75 29.47 -5.85
C ASP A 22 4.65 28.78 -5.01
N PRO A 23 4.53 29.07 -3.70
CA PRO A 23 3.51 28.48 -2.85
C PRO A 23 2.07 28.70 -3.35
N GLN A 24 1.82 29.80 -4.07
CA GLN A 24 0.51 30.15 -4.62
C GLN A 24 0.15 29.29 -5.85
N SER A 25 1.14 28.74 -6.54
CA SER A 25 0.93 27.83 -7.67
C SER A 25 0.52 26.41 -7.25
N VAL A 26 0.69 26.09 -5.96
CA VAL A 26 0.36 24.74 -5.43
C VAL A 26 -1.15 24.62 -5.22
N GLY A 27 -1.82 24.07 -6.22
CA GLY A 27 -3.28 23.88 -6.21
C GLY A 27 -3.77 22.80 -5.24
N SER A 28 -5.07 22.85 -4.94
CA SER A 28 -5.79 21.72 -4.34
C SER A 28 -5.87 20.60 -5.39
N GLY A 29 -5.44 19.41 -5.04
CA GLY A 29 -5.52 18.27 -5.93
C GLY A 29 -6.94 17.72 -6.07
N LEU A 30 -7.26 17.21 -7.25
CA LEU A 30 -8.52 16.50 -7.48
C LEU A 30 -8.60 15.14 -6.74
N GLY A 31 -7.48 14.72 -6.12
CA GLY A 31 -7.38 13.44 -5.44
C GLY A 31 -7.44 12.24 -6.38
N ARG A 32 -7.52 11.05 -5.81
CA ARG A 32 -7.79 9.81 -6.56
C ARG A 32 -9.27 9.51 -6.49
N ALA A 33 -9.90 9.30 -7.63
CA ALA A 33 -11.29 8.83 -7.68
C ALA A 33 -11.36 7.40 -7.12
N PRO A 34 -12.37 7.08 -6.29
CA PRO A 34 -12.66 5.70 -5.89
C PRO A 34 -13.14 4.89 -7.11
N PHE A 35 -13.32 3.57 -6.90
CA PHE A 35 -13.96 2.72 -7.90
C PHE A 35 -15.29 3.34 -8.37
N SER A 36 -15.47 3.47 -9.66
CA SER A 36 -16.56 4.23 -10.29
C SER A 36 -17.39 3.36 -11.23
N GLU A 37 -18.47 3.91 -11.72
CA GLU A 37 -19.29 3.26 -12.76
C GLU A 37 -18.49 3.00 -14.06
N GLU A 38 -17.54 3.90 -14.40
CA GLU A 38 -16.64 3.70 -15.53
C GLU A 38 -15.70 2.52 -15.29
N SER A 39 -15.15 2.41 -14.06
CA SER A 39 -14.35 1.26 -13.66
C SER A 39 -15.16 -0.04 -13.77
N LEU A 40 -16.42 -0.02 -13.32
CA LEU A 40 -17.32 -1.16 -13.43
C LEU A 40 -17.58 -1.55 -14.89
N LYS A 41 -17.84 -0.59 -15.77
CA LYS A 41 -18.01 -0.83 -17.23
C LYS A 41 -16.75 -1.51 -17.83
N LEU A 42 -15.56 -1.05 -17.46
CA LEU A 42 -14.31 -1.67 -17.91
C LEU A 42 -14.20 -3.12 -17.43
N MET A 43 -14.53 -3.39 -16.15
CA MET A 43 -14.53 -4.77 -15.65
C MET A 43 -15.52 -5.66 -16.41
N GLY A 44 -16.68 -5.12 -16.82
CA GLY A 44 -17.65 -5.84 -17.65
C GLY A 44 -17.15 -6.17 -19.07
N GLN A 45 -16.32 -5.31 -19.63
CA GLN A 45 -15.71 -5.54 -20.94
C GLN A 45 -14.60 -6.60 -20.91
N PHE A 46 -13.67 -6.51 -19.94
CA PHE A 46 -12.49 -7.36 -19.87
C PHE A 46 -12.71 -8.65 -19.07
N LYS A 47 -13.67 -8.67 -18.18
CA LYS A 47 -14.00 -9.79 -17.29
C LYS A 47 -12.76 -10.46 -16.70
N PRO A 48 -11.93 -9.74 -15.94
CA PRO A 48 -10.75 -10.35 -15.31
C PRO A 48 -11.20 -11.47 -14.37
N ALA A 49 -10.35 -12.47 -14.16
CA ALA A 49 -10.65 -13.57 -13.25
C ALA A 49 -10.88 -13.08 -11.80
N VAL A 50 -10.14 -12.04 -11.39
CA VAL A 50 -10.16 -11.48 -10.05
C VAL A 50 -10.15 -9.95 -10.12
N VAL A 51 -10.93 -9.31 -9.24
CA VAL A 51 -10.80 -7.89 -8.89
C VAL A 51 -10.53 -7.80 -7.40
N SER A 52 -9.41 -7.19 -7.01
CA SER A 52 -9.08 -6.97 -5.61
C SER A 52 -9.31 -5.52 -5.19
N PHE A 53 -9.94 -5.35 -4.03
CA PHE A 53 -10.21 -4.05 -3.42
C PHE A 53 -9.30 -3.78 -2.23
N HIS A 54 -9.09 -2.50 -1.97
CA HIS A 54 -8.33 -2.00 -0.84
C HIS A 54 -9.12 -0.86 -0.21
N PHE A 55 -9.13 -0.75 1.13
CA PHE A 55 -9.97 0.17 1.89
C PHE A 55 -11.48 -0.21 1.91
N GLY A 56 -11.77 -1.49 2.10
CA GLY A 56 -13.13 -2.03 2.08
C GLY A 56 -13.61 -2.37 0.66
N LEU A 57 -14.89 -2.18 0.42
CA LEU A 57 -15.55 -2.57 -0.83
C LEU A 57 -16.27 -1.37 -1.45
N PRO A 58 -16.54 -1.37 -2.77
CA PRO A 58 -17.43 -0.42 -3.41
C PRO A 58 -18.89 -0.71 -3.04
N LYS A 59 -19.84 -0.04 -3.67
CA LYS A 59 -21.28 -0.25 -3.48
C LYS A 59 -21.65 -1.73 -3.65
N ALA A 60 -22.58 -2.23 -2.80
CA ALA A 60 -22.98 -3.63 -2.81
C ALA A 60 -23.52 -4.09 -4.18
N GLU A 61 -24.28 -3.24 -4.85
CA GLU A 61 -24.78 -3.54 -6.20
C GLU A 61 -23.64 -3.76 -7.23
N TRP A 62 -22.53 -3.07 -7.10
CA TRP A 62 -21.38 -3.25 -7.99
C TRP A 62 -20.62 -4.55 -7.68
N VAL A 63 -20.51 -4.92 -6.41
CA VAL A 63 -19.96 -6.21 -6.00
C VAL A 63 -20.82 -7.35 -6.58
N GLN A 64 -22.14 -7.28 -6.45
CA GLN A 64 -23.06 -8.24 -7.03
C GLN A 64 -22.96 -8.33 -8.55
N GLN A 65 -22.83 -7.18 -9.22
CA GLN A 65 -22.66 -7.13 -10.67
C GLN A 65 -21.37 -7.79 -11.13
N LEU A 66 -20.24 -7.51 -10.47
CA LEU A 66 -18.96 -8.15 -10.76
C LEU A 66 -19.06 -9.67 -10.59
N LYS A 67 -19.68 -10.14 -9.52
CA LYS A 67 -19.91 -11.57 -9.27
C LYS A 67 -20.81 -12.22 -10.32
N SER A 68 -21.84 -11.52 -10.78
CA SER A 68 -22.73 -12.01 -11.85
C SER A 68 -21.98 -12.25 -13.19
N TRP A 69 -20.86 -11.58 -13.40
CA TRP A 69 -19.97 -11.79 -14.55
C TRP A 69 -18.94 -12.91 -14.32
N GLY A 70 -18.97 -13.62 -13.17
CA GLY A 70 -18.02 -14.66 -12.82
C GLY A 70 -16.68 -14.17 -12.29
N ILE A 71 -16.59 -12.88 -11.93
CA ILE A 71 -15.37 -12.26 -11.40
C ILE A 71 -15.29 -12.55 -9.90
N GLN A 72 -14.17 -13.08 -9.43
CA GLN A 72 -13.89 -13.24 -8.01
C GLN A 72 -13.53 -11.89 -7.37
N ILE A 73 -14.05 -11.67 -6.17
CA ILE A 73 -13.82 -10.46 -5.40
C ILE A 73 -12.91 -10.76 -4.22
N TRP A 74 -11.73 -10.15 -4.20
CA TRP A 74 -10.80 -10.23 -3.08
C TRP A 74 -10.73 -8.86 -2.40
N SER A 75 -10.43 -8.81 -1.10
CA SER A 75 -10.19 -7.54 -0.41
C SER A 75 -9.23 -7.67 0.75
N SER A 76 -8.51 -6.57 1.03
CA SER A 76 -7.54 -6.52 2.12
C SER A 76 -8.23 -6.30 3.47
N ALA A 77 -7.81 -7.08 4.47
CA ALA A 77 -8.14 -6.89 5.88
C ALA A 77 -6.86 -6.72 6.70
N THR A 78 -6.87 -5.79 7.64
CA THR A 78 -5.76 -5.51 8.56
C THR A 78 -6.07 -5.94 9.98
N THR A 79 -7.33 -6.33 10.24
CA THR A 79 -7.83 -6.85 11.51
C THR A 79 -8.76 -8.05 11.28
N VAL A 80 -9.01 -8.82 12.35
CA VAL A 80 -9.98 -9.93 12.31
C VAL A 80 -11.39 -9.43 12.03
N GLN A 81 -11.77 -8.31 12.62
CA GLN A 81 -13.09 -7.70 12.41
C GLN A 81 -13.31 -7.30 10.95
N GLU A 82 -12.29 -6.73 10.30
CA GLU A 82 -12.36 -6.41 8.87
C GLU A 82 -12.51 -7.68 8.02
N ALA A 83 -11.80 -8.76 8.33
CA ALA A 83 -11.92 -10.03 7.62
C ALA A 83 -13.33 -10.64 7.74
N GLN A 84 -13.91 -10.64 8.94
CA GLN A 84 -15.27 -11.11 9.19
C GLN A 84 -16.31 -10.25 8.48
N TRP A 85 -16.12 -8.92 8.48
CA TRP A 85 -16.99 -8.02 7.74
C TRP A 85 -16.94 -8.30 6.23
N LEU A 86 -15.75 -8.49 5.66
CA LEU A 86 -15.57 -8.82 4.24
C LEU A 86 -16.26 -10.15 3.89
N GLU A 87 -16.14 -11.18 4.72
CA GLU A 87 -16.86 -12.46 4.54
C GLU A 87 -18.38 -12.25 4.51
N GLN A 88 -18.92 -11.45 5.44
CA GLN A 88 -20.33 -11.11 5.48
C GLN A 88 -20.80 -10.35 4.22
N GLN A 89 -19.93 -9.54 3.61
CA GLN A 89 -20.20 -8.85 2.36
C GLN A 89 -20.04 -9.74 1.12
N GLY A 90 -19.66 -11.01 1.30
CA GLY A 90 -19.63 -12.02 0.25
C GLY A 90 -18.42 -11.91 -0.69
N VAL A 91 -17.25 -11.49 -0.21
CA VAL A 91 -15.99 -11.61 -0.97
C VAL A 91 -15.61 -13.09 -1.13
N ASP A 92 -14.75 -13.38 -2.09
CA ASP A 92 -14.34 -14.76 -2.40
C ASP A 92 -13.00 -15.15 -1.75
N ALA A 93 -12.17 -14.15 -1.37
CA ALA A 93 -10.96 -14.34 -0.56
C ALA A 93 -10.60 -13.07 0.22
N VAL A 94 -9.89 -13.26 1.33
CA VAL A 94 -9.38 -12.18 2.19
C VAL A 94 -7.87 -12.09 2.08
N ILE A 95 -7.34 -10.88 1.82
CA ILE A 95 -5.91 -10.60 1.86
C ILE A 95 -5.56 -10.11 3.27
N ALA A 96 -4.97 -10.96 4.09
CA ALA A 96 -4.52 -10.65 5.44
C ALA A 96 -3.25 -9.78 5.37
N GLN A 97 -3.41 -8.47 5.49
CA GLN A 97 -2.31 -7.52 5.39
C GLN A 97 -1.65 -7.28 6.74
N GLY A 98 -0.51 -7.93 6.98
CA GLY A 98 0.33 -7.70 8.16
C GLY A 98 0.92 -6.29 8.22
N LEU A 99 1.29 -5.84 9.42
CA LEU A 99 1.85 -4.49 9.67
C LEU A 99 3.17 -4.26 8.92
N GLU A 100 3.86 -5.32 8.53
CA GLU A 100 5.12 -5.29 7.78
C GLU A 100 4.94 -4.88 6.30
N ALA A 101 3.71 -4.92 5.79
CA ALA A 101 3.44 -4.65 4.38
C ALA A 101 3.82 -3.21 3.97
N GLY A 102 4.44 -3.07 2.80
CA GLY A 102 4.72 -1.78 2.17
C GLY A 102 3.48 -1.13 1.57
N GLY A 103 3.54 0.20 1.40
CA GLY A 103 2.41 0.98 0.90
C GLY A 103 1.31 1.18 1.94
N HIS A 104 0.12 1.56 1.48
CA HIS A 104 -1.00 1.91 2.35
C HIS A 104 -1.49 0.75 3.21
N ARG A 105 -1.81 1.05 4.48
CA ARG A 105 -2.59 0.15 5.31
C ARG A 105 -4.01 0.06 4.75
N GLY A 106 -4.47 -1.16 4.51
CA GLY A 106 -5.81 -1.41 3.96
C GLY A 106 -6.97 -1.22 4.94
N MET A 107 -6.71 -0.73 6.15
CA MET A 107 -7.69 -0.53 7.22
C MET A 107 -8.87 0.33 6.77
N PHE A 108 -10.09 -0.03 7.19
CA PHE A 108 -11.32 0.67 6.78
C PHE A 108 -12.44 0.71 7.82
N LEU A 109 -12.42 -0.16 8.82
CA LEU A 109 -13.38 -0.11 9.92
C LEU A 109 -12.93 0.80 11.08
N SER A 110 -11.63 1.08 11.18
CA SER A 110 -11.05 1.93 12.20
C SER A 110 -9.83 2.65 11.65
N ASP A 111 -9.57 3.87 12.13
CA ASP A 111 -8.33 4.61 11.86
C ASP A 111 -7.28 4.45 12.99
N ASP A 112 -7.58 3.62 14.00
CA ASP A 112 -6.71 3.37 15.15
C ASP A 112 -5.57 2.40 14.77
N LEU A 113 -4.35 2.94 14.65
CA LEU A 113 -3.15 2.17 14.33
C LEU A 113 -2.76 1.17 15.42
N SER A 114 -3.23 1.32 16.65
CA SER A 114 -2.94 0.37 17.74
C SER A 114 -3.59 -1.00 17.52
N THR A 115 -4.61 -1.07 16.63
CA THR A 115 -5.27 -2.33 16.24
C THR A 115 -4.48 -3.16 15.25
N GLN A 116 -3.42 -2.60 14.66
CA GLN A 116 -2.68 -3.22 13.58
C GLN A 116 -1.69 -4.27 14.12
N MET A 117 -1.68 -5.44 13.48
CA MET A 117 -0.85 -6.58 13.88
C MET A 117 0.14 -6.97 12.79
N GLY A 118 1.29 -7.52 13.18
CA GLY A 118 2.20 -8.19 12.26
C GLY A 118 1.59 -9.47 11.68
N CYS A 119 2.09 -9.88 10.51
CA CYS A 119 1.55 -11.02 9.76
C CYS A 119 1.53 -12.31 10.59
N LEU A 120 2.57 -12.57 11.38
CA LEU A 120 2.67 -13.75 12.26
C LEU A 120 1.52 -13.84 13.28
N ALA A 121 1.05 -12.72 13.79
CA ALA A 121 -0.06 -12.66 14.75
C ALA A 121 -1.43 -12.59 14.04
N LEU A 122 -1.53 -11.81 12.96
CA LEU A 122 -2.78 -11.55 12.25
C LEU A 122 -3.30 -12.79 11.51
N LEU A 123 -2.41 -13.42 10.73
CA LEU A 123 -2.78 -14.48 9.79
C LEU A 123 -3.52 -15.67 10.45
N PRO A 124 -2.99 -16.30 11.54
CA PRO A 124 -3.67 -17.43 12.15
C PRO A 124 -5.00 -17.04 12.81
N GLN A 125 -5.15 -15.79 13.26
CA GLN A 125 -6.41 -15.31 13.82
C GLN A 125 -7.47 -15.15 12.72
N ILE A 126 -7.11 -14.58 11.55
CA ILE A 126 -8.04 -14.47 10.42
C ILE A 126 -8.41 -15.86 9.91
N CYS A 127 -7.44 -16.77 9.71
CA CYS A 127 -7.71 -18.14 9.25
C CYS A 127 -8.68 -18.92 10.16
N LYS A 128 -8.70 -18.62 11.46
CA LYS A 128 -9.67 -19.20 12.40
C LYS A 128 -11.04 -18.51 12.37
N ALA A 129 -11.09 -17.24 12.01
CA ALA A 129 -12.28 -16.40 12.13
C ALA A 129 -13.17 -16.42 10.89
N VAL A 130 -12.63 -16.78 9.72
CA VAL A 130 -13.36 -16.81 8.43
C VAL A 130 -13.21 -18.20 7.78
N LYS A 131 -14.17 -18.54 6.91
CA LYS A 131 -14.17 -19.78 6.13
C LYS A 131 -13.59 -19.61 4.73
N LEU A 132 -13.33 -18.37 4.33
CA LEU A 132 -12.81 -18.02 3.02
C LEU A 132 -11.30 -18.35 2.90
N PRO A 133 -10.80 -18.52 1.68
CA PRO A 133 -9.37 -18.54 1.44
C PRO A 133 -8.71 -17.26 1.95
N VAL A 134 -7.57 -17.42 2.64
CA VAL A 134 -6.79 -16.31 3.21
C VAL A 134 -5.45 -16.21 2.50
N ILE A 135 -5.15 -15.02 2.00
CA ILE A 135 -3.92 -14.68 1.29
C ILE A 135 -3.04 -13.85 2.21
N ALA A 136 -1.86 -14.34 2.58
CA ALA A 136 -0.94 -13.61 3.44
C ALA A 136 -0.22 -12.51 2.67
N ALA A 137 -0.16 -11.29 3.23
CA ALA A 137 0.55 -10.16 2.65
C ALA A 137 1.33 -9.38 3.72
N GLY A 138 2.59 -9.06 3.45
CA GLY A 138 3.47 -8.29 4.33
C GLY A 138 4.65 -9.08 4.86
N GLY A 139 5.86 -8.53 4.71
CA GLY A 139 7.11 -9.13 5.18
C GLY A 139 7.59 -10.36 4.41
N ILE A 140 6.89 -10.78 3.36
CA ILE A 140 7.18 -12.00 2.60
C ILE A 140 8.08 -11.65 1.41
N SER A 141 9.33 -12.12 1.43
CA SER A 141 10.33 -11.91 0.36
C SER A 141 11.21 -13.13 0.09
N THR A 142 11.05 -14.22 0.86
CA THR A 142 11.86 -15.43 0.75
C THR A 142 10.98 -16.69 0.75
N ALA A 143 11.53 -17.82 0.26
CA ALA A 143 10.90 -19.12 0.34
C ALA A 143 10.54 -19.51 1.79
N ALA A 144 11.43 -19.22 2.75
CA ALA A 144 11.18 -19.48 4.17
C ALA A 144 9.97 -18.70 4.70
N ALA A 145 9.79 -17.43 4.29
CA ALA A 145 8.63 -16.64 4.67
C ALA A 145 7.34 -17.17 4.04
N VAL A 146 7.40 -17.68 2.81
CA VAL A 146 6.27 -18.37 2.14
C VAL A 146 5.90 -19.64 2.90
N SER A 147 6.88 -20.49 3.27
CA SER A 147 6.64 -21.70 4.09
C SER A 147 6.01 -21.37 5.43
N ALA A 148 6.48 -20.29 6.10
CA ALA A 148 5.91 -19.85 7.36
C ALA A 148 4.45 -19.39 7.19
N ALA A 149 4.12 -18.64 6.15
CA ALA A 149 2.75 -18.22 5.86
C ALA A 149 1.83 -19.45 5.61
N LYS A 150 2.29 -20.42 4.83
CA LYS A 150 1.59 -21.69 4.61
C LYS A 150 1.33 -22.43 5.93
N ALA A 151 2.36 -22.56 6.77
CA ALA A 151 2.24 -23.23 8.09
C ALA A 151 1.27 -22.52 9.04
N LEU A 152 1.09 -21.20 8.91
CA LEU A 152 0.14 -20.39 9.67
C LEU A 152 -1.30 -20.46 9.11
N GLY A 153 -1.52 -21.19 8.01
CA GLY A 153 -2.85 -21.43 7.44
C GLY A 153 -3.18 -20.61 6.19
N ALA A 154 -2.24 -19.87 5.61
CA ALA A 154 -2.49 -19.16 4.35
C ALA A 154 -2.75 -20.15 3.19
N ASN A 155 -3.69 -19.77 2.32
CA ASN A 155 -3.99 -20.50 1.07
C ASN A 155 -3.15 -19.95 -0.11
N ALA A 156 -2.60 -18.74 0.03
CA ALA A 156 -1.72 -18.10 -0.93
C ALA A 156 -0.90 -16.99 -0.25
N VAL A 157 0.06 -16.42 -0.97
CA VAL A 157 0.81 -15.23 -0.56
C VAL A 157 0.68 -14.13 -1.61
N GLN A 158 0.63 -12.87 -1.18
CA GLN A 158 0.72 -11.69 -2.02
C GLN A 158 1.99 -10.94 -1.69
N VAL A 159 2.90 -10.86 -2.65
CA VAL A 159 4.23 -10.26 -2.49
C VAL A 159 4.31 -9.00 -3.32
N GLY A 160 4.74 -7.89 -2.69
CA GLY A 160 4.88 -6.59 -3.36
C GLY A 160 6.33 -6.17 -3.48
N THR A 161 6.98 -5.85 -2.36
CA THR A 161 8.28 -5.18 -2.32
C THR A 161 9.38 -5.95 -3.05
N ALA A 162 9.42 -7.28 -2.97
CA ALA A 162 10.40 -8.10 -3.68
C ALA A 162 10.30 -7.94 -5.22
N PHE A 163 9.14 -7.64 -5.77
CA PHE A 163 8.97 -7.41 -7.21
C PHE A 163 9.26 -5.96 -7.64
N LEU A 164 9.42 -5.01 -6.73
CA LEU A 164 9.75 -3.62 -7.09
C LEU A 164 11.14 -3.48 -7.70
N THR A 165 12.03 -4.43 -7.48
CA THR A 165 13.38 -4.47 -8.05
C THR A 165 13.49 -5.39 -9.27
N SER A 166 12.40 -6.04 -9.69
CA SER A 166 12.41 -6.90 -10.88
C SER A 166 12.67 -6.10 -12.16
N ASP A 167 13.21 -6.76 -13.18
CA ASP A 167 13.57 -6.11 -14.44
C ASP A 167 12.35 -5.48 -15.13
N GLU A 168 11.20 -6.12 -15.02
CA GLU A 168 9.93 -5.69 -15.63
C GLU A 168 9.21 -4.58 -14.85
N ALA A 169 9.60 -4.33 -13.59
CA ALA A 169 8.92 -3.31 -12.79
C ALA A 169 9.23 -1.89 -13.29
N THR A 170 8.20 -1.05 -13.34
CA THR A 170 8.34 0.38 -13.69
C THR A 170 8.77 1.26 -12.52
N THR A 171 9.33 0.66 -11.47
CA THR A 171 9.86 1.35 -10.29
C THR A 171 10.95 2.34 -10.70
N SER A 172 10.85 3.59 -10.25
CA SER A 172 11.83 4.64 -10.59
C SER A 172 13.25 4.27 -10.14
N ALA A 173 14.27 4.78 -10.82
CA ALA A 173 15.68 4.54 -10.48
C ALA A 173 15.99 4.93 -9.02
N LEU A 174 15.48 6.06 -8.55
CA LEU A 174 15.66 6.52 -7.16
C LEU A 174 15.03 5.56 -6.16
N HIS A 175 13.86 5.01 -6.45
CA HIS A 175 13.20 4.06 -5.56
C HIS A 175 13.95 2.71 -5.56
N ARG A 176 14.41 2.22 -6.73
CA ARG A 176 15.26 1.01 -6.81
C ARG A 176 16.55 1.20 -6.01
N GLN A 177 17.22 2.35 -6.17
CA GLN A 177 18.42 2.67 -5.42
C GLN A 177 18.17 2.65 -3.91
N ALA A 178 17.07 3.24 -3.44
CA ALA A 178 16.71 3.21 -2.03
C ALA A 178 16.46 1.79 -1.52
N LEU A 179 15.70 0.97 -2.28
CA LEU A 179 15.42 -0.44 -1.94
C LEU A 179 16.68 -1.31 -1.86
N MET A 180 17.68 -1.02 -2.68
CA MET A 180 18.95 -1.76 -2.73
C MET A 180 20.04 -1.19 -1.80
N SER A 181 19.71 -0.21 -0.98
CA SER A 181 20.63 0.45 -0.05
C SER A 181 20.31 0.11 1.41
N ASP A 182 21.23 0.49 2.31
CA ASP A 182 21.02 0.36 3.76
C ASP A 182 19.82 1.15 4.27
N ALA A 183 19.33 2.15 3.54
CA ALA A 183 18.13 2.89 3.91
C ALA A 183 16.88 1.98 3.96
N ALA A 184 16.83 0.92 3.17
CA ALA A 184 15.71 -0.03 3.15
C ALA A 184 15.52 -0.80 4.47
N LYS A 185 16.55 -0.83 5.33
CA LYS A 185 16.49 -1.46 6.66
C LYS A 185 15.61 -0.68 7.64
N HIS A 186 15.32 0.60 7.34
CA HIS A 186 14.50 1.46 8.20
C HIS A 186 13.26 1.97 7.47
N THR A 187 12.13 1.33 7.74
CA THR A 187 10.82 1.76 7.25
C THR A 187 9.94 2.25 8.38
N ALA A 188 9.03 3.17 8.11
CA ALA A 188 8.01 3.61 9.06
C ALA A 188 6.65 3.78 8.36
N LEU A 189 5.57 3.71 9.14
CA LEU A 189 4.27 4.18 8.70
C LEU A 189 4.26 5.70 8.62
N THR A 190 3.72 6.24 7.55
CA THR A 190 3.61 7.68 7.33
C THR A 190 2.28 8.05 6.70
N ASN A 191 1.73 9.20 7.08
CA ASN A 191 0.57 9.81 6.43
C ASN A 191 0.94 11.05 5.59
N LEU A 192 2.22 11.44 5.55
CA LEU A 192 2.69 12.69 4.95
C LEU A 192 2.42 12.79 3.45
N PHE A 193 2.50 11.66 2.73
CA PHE A 193 2.43 11.64 1.26
C PHE A 193 1.01 11.57 0.70
N SER A 194 0.06 11.05 1.47
CA SER A 194 -1.29 10.81 0.97
C SER A 194 -2.40 11.19 1.95
N GLY A 195 -2.07 11.36 3.23
CA GLY A 195 -3.04 11.58 4.29
C GLY A 195 -3.55 10.29 4.95
N ARG A 196 -3.11 9.13 4.48
CA ARG A 196 -3.47 7.82 5.05
C ARG A 196 -2.21 7.03 5.40
N PRO A 197 -2.21 6.26 6.51
CA PRO A 197 -1.03 5.50 6.91
C PRO A 197 -0.56 4.54 5.82
N ALA A 198 0.71 4.67 5.44
CA ALA A 198 1.37 3.81 4.45
C ALA A 198 2.83 3.59 4.87
N ARG A 199 3.37 2.39 4.65
CA ARG A 199 4.75 2.07 5.02
C ARG A 199 5.71 2.36 3.87
N GLY A 200 6.77 3.09 4.17
CA GLY A 200 7.86 3.36 3.23
C GLY A 200 9.21 3.49 3.93
N ILE A 201 10.27 3.52 3.13
CA ILE A 201 11.63 3.79 3.59
C ILE A 201 11.67 5.22 4.16
N VAL A 202 12.26 5.38 5.33
CA VAL A 202 12.37 6.68 6.01
C VAL A 202 13.30 7.60 5.22
N ASN A 203 12.75 8.72 4.74
CA ASN A 203 13.48 9.77 4.02
C ASN A 203 13.55 11.08 4.83
N LYS A 204 14.13 12.12 4.23
CA LYS A 204 14.28 13.43 4.87
C LYS A 204 12.92 14.00 5.31
N PHE A 205 11.90 13.95 4.46
CA PHE A 205 10.57 14.49 4.76
C PHE A 205 9.95 13.85 6.01
N MET A 206 10.07 12.52 6.13
CA MET A 206 9.58 11.79 7.31
C MET A 206 10.37 12.11 8.58
N ARG A 207 11.67 12.38 8.46
CA ARG A 207 12.50 12.81 9.62
C ARG A 207 12.16 14.21 10.09
N ASP A 208 11.96 15.13 9.16
CA ASP A 208 11.77 16.55 9.47
C ASP A 208 10.36 16.85 10.04
N PHE A 209 9.34 16.13 9.58
CA PHE A 209 7.93 16.38 9.94
C PHE A 209 7.33 15.34 10.92
N GLY A 210 8.12 14.32 11.28
CA GLY A 210 7.59 13.14 11.97
C GLY A 210 6.82 12.24 10.98
N PRO A 211 6.96 10.92 11.06
CA PRO A 211 6.35 10.02 10.08
C PRO A 211 4.81 10.07 10.12
N LEU A 212 4.22 10.23 11.29
CA LEU A 212 2.78 10.44 11.47
C LEU A 212 2.55 11.85 12.00
N ASN A 213 1.95 12.70 11.17
CA ASN A 213 1.71 14.09 11.49
C ASN A 213 0.19 14.38 11.50
N PRO A 214 -0.38 14.83 12.62
CA PRO A 214 -1.82 15.10 12.73
C PRO A 214 -2.29 16.26 11.84
N GLU A 215 -1.36 17.13 11.42
CA GLU A 215 -1.68 18.26 10.54
C GLU A 215 -1.76 17.86 9.06
N ALA A 216 -1.24 16.69 8.68
CA ALA A 216 -1.38 16.21 7.32
C ALA A 216 -2.88 16.07 6.94
N PRO A 217 -3.32 16.63 5.79
CA PRO A 217 -4.72 16.53 5.38
C PRO A 217 -5.10 15.09 5.08
N ALA A 218 -6.38 14.79 5.24
CA ALA A 218 -6.88 13.42 5.03
C ALA A 218 -6.67 12.97 3.59
N PHE A 219 -6.60 11.65 3.41
CA PHE A 219 -6.51 11.01 2.10
C PHE A 219 -7.65 11.45 1.16
N PRO A 220 -7.36 11.74 -0.12
CA PRO A 220 -6.04 11.71 -0.79
C PRO A 220 -5.35 13.09 -0.88
N LEU A 221 -5.77 14.06 -0.08
CA LEU A 221 -5.46 15.49 -0.24
C LEU A 221 -4.00 15.88 0.04
N ALA A 222 -3.30 15.12 0.91
CA ALA A 222 -1.89 15.42 1.20
C ALA A 222 -0.97 15.30 -0.03
N THR A 223 -1.35 14.48 -1.01
CA THR A 223 -0.54 14.22 -2.21
C THR A 223 -0.27 15.49 -3.02
N SER A 224 -1.27 16.37 -3.17
CA SER A 224 -1.14 17.59 -4.00
C SER A 224 -0.13 18.58 -3.43
N ALA A 225 -0.06 18.69 -2.10
CA ALA A 225 0.90 19.58 -1.44
C ALA A 225 2.35 19.08 -1.58
N VAL A 226 2.57 17.76 -1.60
CA VAL A 226 3.91 17.18 -1.67
C VAL A 226 4.40 16.97 -3.11
N ALA A 227 3.49 16.81 -4.06
CA ALA A 227 3.84 16.52 -5.46
C ALA A 227 4.85 17.51 -6.10
N PRO A 228 4.73 18.84 -5.94
CA PRO A 228 5.72 19.78 -6.48
C PRO A 228 7.11 19.62 -5.84
N LEU A 229 7.18 19.40 -4.52
CA LEU A 229 8.44 19.14 -3.82
C LEU A 229 9.10 17.88 -4.32
N ARG A 230 8.32 16.82 -4.47
CA ARG A 230 8.76 15.56 -5.04
C ARG A 230 9.35 15.76 -6.44
N ALA A 231 8.62 16.41 -7.34
CA ALA A 231 9.08 16.66 -8.71
C ALA A 231 10.39 17.47 -8.74
N ALA A 232 10.49 18.51 -7.94
CA ALA A 232 11.69 19.35 -7.88
C ALA A 232 12.91 18.61 -7.30
N ALA A 233 12.72 17.74 -6.32
CA ALA A 233 13.80 16.92 -5.75
C ALA A 233 14.22 15.80 -6.71
N GLU A 234 13.26 15.06 -7.28
CA GLU A 234 13.53 13.98 -8.24
C GLU A 234 14.28 14.49 -9.48
N ALA A 235 13.99 15.70 -9.97
CA ALA A 235 14.73 16.35 -11.06
C ALA A 235 16.21 16.58 -10.73
N LYS A 236 16.56 16.65 -9.44
CA LYS A 236 17.94 16.77 -8.93
C LYS A 236 18.54 15.43 -8.51
N GLY A 237 17.87 14.31 -8.78
CA GLY A 237 18.30 12.97 -8.36
C GLY A 237 18.14 12.70 -6.86
N GLN A 238 17.24 13.42 -6.17
CA GLN A 238 16.99 13.30 -4.72
C GLN A 238 15.62 12.69 -4.46
N SER A 239 15.54 11.77 -3.51
CA SER A 239 14.28 11.09 -3.12
C SER A 239 13.69 11.62 -1.80
N ASP A 240 14.08 12.81 -1.37
CA ASP A 240 13.76 13.39 -0.07
C ASP A 240 12.26 13.52 0.20
N TYR A 241 11.47 13.72 -0.85
CA TYR A 241 10.01 13.88 -0.79
C TYR A 241 9.27 12.78 -1.56
N SER A 242 9.96 11.73 -2.00
CA SER A 242 9.37 10.62 -2.75
C SER A 242 8.74 9.58 -1.81
N PRO A 243 7.53 9.09 -2.07
CA PRO A 243 6.95 7.99 -1.32
C PRO A 243 7.65 6.68 -1.70
N LEU A 244 8.68 6.33 -0.96
CA LEU A 244 9.49 5.14 -1.19
C LEU A 244 8.82 3.93 -0.52
N TRP A 245 7.66 3.51 -1.05
CA TRP A 245 6.89 2.42 -0.47
C TRP A 245 7.69 1.13 -0.40
N SER A 246 7.76 0.55 0.79
CA SER A 246 8.52 -0.67 1.06
C SER A 246 8.00 -1.36 2.31
N GLY A 247 7.90 -2.68 2.26
CA GLY A 247 7.70 -3.51 3.45
C GLY A 247 8.97 -3.57 4.30
N GLN A 248 8.85 -4.13 5.50
CA GLN A 248 9.97 -4.21 6.45
C GLN A 248 11.07 -5.19 6.03
N ASN A 249 10.77 -6.14 5.14
CA ASN A 249 11.75 -7.12 4.63
C ASN A 249 12.18 -6.78 3.20
N ALA A 250 12.78 -5.61 3.00
CA ALA A 250 13.33 -5.20 1.71
C ALA A 250 14.78 -5.66 1.51
N SER A 251 15.50 -6.03 2.59
CA SER A 251 16.90 -6.47 2.51
C SER A 251 17.11 -7.75 1.68
N ASP A 252 16.05 -8.53 1.48
CA ASP A 252 16.06 -9.75 0.65
C ASP A 252 15.64 -9.49 -0.81
N CYS A 253 15.35 -8.23 -1.18
CA CYS A 253 15.00 -7.87 -2.55
C CYS A 253 16.21 -8.05 -3.48
N GLN A 254 15.97 -8.64 -4.64
CA GLN A 254 17.00 -8.92 -5.65
C GLN A 254 16.58 -8.31 -6.99
N ALA A 255 17.54 -7.73 -7.71
CA ALA A 255 17.33 -7.28 -9.09
C ALA A 255 17.44 -8.50 -10.02
N LEU A 256 16.32 -9.10 -10.34
CA LEU A 256 16.17 -10.31 -11.14
C LEU A 256 14.91 -10.20 -11.99
N PRO A 257 14.78 -11.01 -13.07
CA PRO A 257 13.51 -11.19 -13.74
C PRO A 257 12.40 -11.61 -12.78
N ALA A 258 11.18 -11.10 -12.98
CA ALA A 258 10.04 -11.40 -12.10
C ALA A 258 9.75 -12.91 -12.02
N ALA A 259 9.97 -13.65 -13.10
CA ALA A 259 9.82 -15.10 -13.14
C ALA A 259 10.78 -15.79 -12.16
N ASP A 260 12.04 -15.35 -12.06
CA ASP A 260 13.04 -15.94 -11.18
C ASP A 260 12.71 -15.64 -9.71
N ILE A 261 12.22 -14.43 -9.42
CA ILE A 261 11.72 -14.07 -8.07
C ILE A 261 10.55 -14.99 -7.71
N ALA A 262 9.58 -15.17 -8.62
CA ALA A 262 8.43 -16.03 -8.40
C ALA A 262 8.85 -17.50 -8.16
N HIS A 263 9.77 -18.04 -8.97
CA HIS A 263 10.28 -19.40 -8.80
C HIS A 263 10.97 -19.60 -7.45
N LYS A 264 11.78 -18.63 -7.00
CA LYS A 264 12.42 -18.70 -5.68
C LYS A 264 11.40 -18.72 -4.55
N LEU A 265 10.36 -17.89 -4.64
CA LEU A 265 9.28 -17.83 -3.64
C LEU A 265 8.47 -19.13 -3.62
N LEU A 266 8.16 -19.70 -4.80
CA LEU A 266 7.39 -20.95 -4.93
C LEU A 266 8.08 -22.16 -4.29
N GLN A 267 9.40 -22.17 -4.16
CA GLN A 267 10.12 -23.22 -3.42
C GLN A 267 9.65 -23.34 -1.95
N GLY A 268 9.14 -22.27 -1.38
CA GLY A 268 8.57 -22.30 -0.03
C GLY A 268 7.12 -22.82 0.03
N TRP A 269 6.47 -23.01 -1.11
CA TRP A 269 5.09 -23.50 -1.16
C TRP A 269 4.99 -25.03 -1.33
N THR A 270 6.04 -25.69 -1.79
CA THR A 270 6.14 -27.17 -2.01
C THR A 270 6.21 -28.01 -0.73
#